data_928901e9937c42a884678e9ca96b61ce
#
_entry.id   928901e9937c42a884678e9ca96b61ce
#
_cell.length_a   1.000
_cell.length_b   1.000
_cell.length_c   1.000
_cell.angle_alpha   90.00
_cell.angle_beta   90.00
_cell.angle_gamma   90.00
#
_symmetry.space_group_name_H-M   'P 1'
#
loop_
_entity.id
_entity.type
_entity.pdbx_description
1 polymer ?
#
loop_
_entity_poly.entity_id
_entity_poly.type
_entity_poly.pdbx_seq_one_letter_code
_entity_poly.pdbx_strand_id
1 'polypeptide(L)'
;MDKKEKGKKRSWGLYVLAFCVPVIGLLVHMLIGKCYPFGDNSILLGDAKDQYLSFFKELYDRLKNGQSLLFSWNGGMGYDFYCNMMYYLMSPFNLITLCFGRYSMELGMIVTMAVEIGMCAVSALYYFRHTYINSMEHGRINDGVTFVFSIVYAMCNYILAYQYNLMWLTSLVLVPFVMLGIEKIVRKQDYR
;
A
#
# COMPACT_ATOMS: atom_id res chain seq x y z
N MET A 1 8.43 -32.04 16.60
CA MET A 1 8.08 -30.81 15.81
C MET A 1 8.64 -30.98 14.40
N ASP A 2 7.77 -31.21 13.45
CA ASP A 2 8.11 -31.71 12.11
C ASP A 2 8.86 -30.64 11.28
N LYS A 3 9.82 -31.07 10.43
CA LYS A 3 10.58 -30.18 9.51
C LYS A 3 9.66 -29.30 8.65
N LYS A 4 8.47 -29.79 8.32
CA LYS A 4 7.41 -29.05 7.59
C LYS A 4 6.86 -27.86 8.38
N GLU A 5 6.65 -28.02 9.69
CA GLU A 5 6.17 -26.93 10.57
C GLU A 5 7.22 -25.85 10.78
N LYS A 6 8.50 -26.24 10.94
CA LYS A 6 9.62 -25.27 11.03
C LYS A 6 9.79 -24.47 9.73
N GLY A 7 9.66 -25.10 8.55
CA GLY A 7 9.72 -24.43 7.27
C GLY A 7 8.56 -23.44 7.05
N LYS A 8 7.34 -23.80 7.49
CA LYS A 8 6.14 -22.96 7.39
C LYS A 8 6.24 -21.74 8.31
N LYS A 9 6.70 -21.91 9.56
CA LYS A 9 6.92 -20.82 10.52
C LYS A 9 8.00 -19.84 10.04
N ARG A 10 9.11 -20.34 9.48
CA ARG A 10 10.18 -19.52 8.92
C ARG A 10 9.71 -18.70 7.72
N SER A 11 8.79 -19.25 6.92
CA SER A 11 8.21 -18.56 5.78
C SER A 11 7.37 -17.35 6.20
N TRP A 12 6.51 -17.49 7.20
CA TRP A 12 5.66 -16.40 7.71
C TRP A 12 6.48 -15.27 8.34
N GLY A 13 7.51 -15.62 9.13
CA GLY A 13 8.39 -14.63 9.75
C GLY A 13 9.04 -13.70 8.72
N LEU A 14 9.39 -14.23 7.53
CA LEU A 14 10.00 -13.44 6.49
C LEU A 14 9.02 -12.41 5.88
N TYR A 15 7.74 -12.76 5.72
CA TYR A 15 6.71 -11.82 5.26
C TYR A 15 6.44 -10.72 6.29
N VAL A 16 6.41 -11.07 7.57
CA VAL A 16 6.27 -10.09 8.66
C VAL A 16 7.45 -9.11 8.65
N LEU A 17 8.68 -9.62 8.52
CA LEU A 17 9.88 -8.78 8.42
C LEU A 17 9.83 -7.89 7.17
N ALA A 18 9.41 -8.44 6.01
CA ALA A 18 9.27 -7.67 4.78
C ALA A 18 8.27 -6.52 4.93
N PHE A 19 7.18 -6.74 5.65
CA PHE A 19 6.22 -5.68 5.98
C PHE A 19 6.83 -4.65 6.94
N CYS A 20 7.44 -5.10 8.03
CA CYS A 20 7.87 -4.22 9.11
C CYS A 20 9.05 -3.32 8.74
N VAL A 21 10.02 -3.81 7.94
CA VAL A 21 11.25 -3.05 7.64
C VAL A 21 10.95 -1.72 6.94
N PRO A 22 10.19 -1.66 5.82
CA PRO A 22 9.90 -0.38 5.17
C PRO A 22 8.98 0.50 6.03
N VAL A 23 8.05 -0.07 6.80
CA VAL A 23 7.21 0.69 7.73
C VAL A 23 8.06 1.35 8.81
N ILE A 24 9.02 0.63 9.41
CA ILE A 24 9.96 1.20 10.38
C ILE A 24 10.82 2.30 9.71
N GLY A 25 11.27 2.08 8.48
CA GLY A 25 11.99 3.09 7.70
C GLY A 25 11.20 4.38 7.53
N LEU A 26 9.91 4.28 7.19
CA LEU A 26 9.00 5.42 7.11
C LEU A 26 8.84 6.11 8.46
N LEU A 27 8.62 5.36 9.54
CA LEU A 27 8.46 5.93 10.88
C LEU A 27 9.72 6.66 11.36
N VAL A 28 10.91 6.10 11.09
CA VAL A 28 12.19 6.77 11.38
C VAL A 28 12.34 8.05 10.56
N HIS A 29 12.00 8.02 9.26
CA HIS A 29 11.99 9.21 8.42
C HIS A 29 11.07 10.31 9.00
N MET A 30 9.85 9.95 9.39
CA MET A 30 8.89 10.88 10.00
C MET A 30 9.40 11.45 11.33
N LEU A 31 10.04 10.62 12.15
CA LEU A 31 10.62 11.05 13.43
C LEU A 31 11.75 12.05 13.23
N ILE A 32 12.67 11.78 12.30
CA ILE A 32 13.79 12.69 11.98
C ILE A 32 13.27 13.99 11.38
N GLY A 33 12.30 13.90 10.47
CA GLY A 33 11.67 15.05 9.81
C GLY A 33 10.71 15.83 10.70
N LYS A 34 10.51 15.39 11.96
CA LYS A 34 9.49 15.96 12.88
C LYS A 34 8.11 16.07 12.21
N CYS A 35 7.73 15.02 11.46
CA CYS A 35 6.44 14.96 10.80
C CYS A 35 5.35 14.50 11.78
N TYR A 36 4.14 14.99 11.56
CA TYR A 36 2.96 14.53 12.33
C TYR A 36 2.83 12.99 12.26
N PRO A 37 2.60 12.25 13.36
CA PRO A 37 2.28 12.72 14.71
C PRO A 37 3.50 13.04 15.62
N PHE A 38 4.71 12.98 15.13
CA PHE A 38 5.94 13.19 15.93
C PHE A 38 6.40 14.67 15.97
N GLY A 39 5.73 15.56 15.28
CA GLY A 39 6.02 16.99 15.22
C GLY A 39 4.99 17.74 14.36
N ASP A 40 5.32 18.98 13.99
CA ASP A 40 4.39 19.91 13.34
C ASP A 40 4.44 19.88 11.80
N ASN A 41 5.42 19.19 11.22
CA ASN A 41 5.53 19.08 9.77
C ASN A 41 4.54 18.05 9.24
N SER A 42 3.90 18.34 8.09
CA SER A 42 3.07 17.34 7.41
C SER A 42 3.91 16.53 6.42
N ILE A 43 3.70 15.21 6.39
CA ILE A 43 4.24 14.34 5.35
C ILE A 43 3.33 14.32 4.11
N LEU A 44 2.09 14.79 4.25
CA LEU A 44 1.17 14.93 3.14
C LEU A 44 1.55 16.17 2.34
N LEU A 45 2.06 15.95 1.13
CA LEU A 45 2.51 17.00 0.24
C LEU A 45 1.55 17.17 -0.94
N GLY A 46 1.49 18.38 -1.50
CA GLY A 46 0.72 18.70 -2.69
C GLY A 46 -0.72 18.22 -2.58
N ASP A 47 -1.17 17.47 -3.56
CA ASP A 47 -2.55 16.99 -3.69
C ASP A 47 -3.05 16.19 -2.48
N ALA A 48 -2.18 15.50 -1.76
CA ALA A 48 -2.59 14.75 -0.58
C ALA A 48 -3.15 15.64 0.52
N LYS A 49 -2.56 16.81 0.73
CA LYS A 49 -3.00 17.79 1.70
C LYS A 49 -4.17 18.62 1.17
N ASP A 50 -4.06 19.09 -0.07
CA ASP A 50 -4.97 20.09 -0.62
C ASP A 50 -6.25 19.46 -1.20
N GLN A 51 -6.18 18.25 -1.73
CA GLN A 51 -7.29 17.56 -2.37
C GLN A 51 -7.73 16.30 -1.62
N TYR A 52 -6.85 15.30 -1.45
CA TYR A 52 -7.27 13.97 -0.98
C TYR A 52 -7.81 14.02 0.44
N LEU A 53 -7.19 14.79 1.33
CA LEU A 53 -7.69 14.96 2.70
C LEU A 53 -9.12 15.52 2.72
N SER A 54 -9.43 16.46 1.82
CA SER A 54 -10.77 17.04 1.68
C SER A 54 -11.76 16.01 1.13
N PHE A 55 -11.37 15.22 0.13
CA PHE A 55 -12.20 14.17 -0.44
C PHE A 55 -12.51 13.05 0.55
N PHE A 56 -11.53 12.64 1.36
CA PHE A 56 -11.76 11.67 2.44
C PHE A 56 -12.73 12.19 3.50
N LYS A 57 -12.57 13.46 3.91
CA LYS A 57 -13.50 14.09 4.87
C LYS A 57 -14.91 14.16 4.32
N GLU A 58 -15.05 14.50 3.05
CA GLU A 58 -16.36 14.55 2.39
C GLU A 58 -16.97 13.15 2.29
N LEU A 59 -16.21 12.13 1.87
CA LEU A 59 -16.69 10.75 1.83
C LEU A 59 -17.17 10.29 3.21
N TYR A 60 -16.36 10.54 4.24
CA TYR A 60 -16.71 10.20 5.61
C TYR A 60 -18.04 10.82 6.05
N ASP A 61 -18.20 12.14 5.82
CA ASP A 61 -19.42 12.86 6.19
C ASP A 61 -20.64 12.35 5.44
N ARG A 62 -20.50 12.06 4.15
CA ARG A 62 -21.58 11.50 3.34
C ARG A 62 -22.01 10.11 3.79
N LEU A 63 -21.06 9.23 4.07
CA LEU A 63 -21.35 7.88 4.59
C LEU A 63 -22.02 7.96 5.96
N LYS A 64 -21.54 8.85 6.85
CA LYS A 64 -22.09 9.01 8.19
C LYS A 64 -23.51 9.58 8.19
N ASN A 65 -23.81 10.50 7.28
CA ASN A 65 -25.08 11.21 7.22
C ASN A 65 -26.06 10.60 6.20
N GLY A 66 -25.73 9.49 5.55
CA GLY A 66 -26.55 8.84 4.52
C GLY A 66 -26.79 9.71 3.29
N GLN A 67 -25.84 10.57 2.93
CA GLN A 67 -25.96 11.48 1.78
C GLN A 67 -25.61 10.77 0.46
N SER A 68 -26.14 11.31 -0.64
CA SER A 68 -25.87 10.79 -1.99
C SER A 68 -24.37 10.85 -2.31
N LEU A 69 -23.86 9.77 -2.91
CA LEU A 69 -22.47 9.66 -3.40
C LEU A 69 -22.34 10.05 -4.88
N LEU A 70 -23.41 10.53 -5.52
CA LEU A 70 -23.39 10.81 -6.96
C LEU A 70 -22.85 12.22 -7.26
N PHE A 71 -23.34 13.23 -6.57
CA PHE A 71 -23.03 14.63 -6.88
C PHE A 71 -22.69 15.42 -5.61
N SER A 72 -21.75 16.37 -5.72
CA SER A 72 -21.34 17.26 -4.63
C SER A 72 -21.44 18.72 -5.03
N TRP A 73 -21.95 19.53 -4.11
CA TRP A 73 -21.93 20.98 -4.17
C TRP A 73 -20.73 21.60 -3.40
N ASN A 74 -19.87 20.79 -2.79
CA ASN A 74 -18.77 21.26 -1.94
C ASN A 74 -17.56 21.78 -2.72
N GLY A 75 -17.55 21.68 -4.03
CA GLY A 75 -16.45 22.14 -4.88
C GLY A 75 -16.95 22.96 -6.08
N GLY A 76 -16.48 24.20 -6.21
CA GLY A 76 -16.79 25.08 -7.34
C GLY A 76 -18.29 25.27 -7.54
N MET A 77 -18.77 24.95 -8.73
CA MET A 77 -20.19 25.00 -9.11
C MET A 77 -20.88 23.63 -8.98
N GLY A 78 -20.30 22.72 -8.23
CA GLY A 78 -20.70 21.32 -8.10
C GLY A 78 -19.90 20.41 -9.04
N TYR A 79 -19.76 19.13 -8.65
CA TYR A 79 -19.04 18.13 -9.44
C TYR A 79 -19.59 16.71 -9.22
N ASP A 80 -19.26 15.83 -10.16
CA ASP A 80 -19.56 14.41 -10.07
C ASP A 80 -18.69 13.77 -8.97
N PHE A 81 -19.27 13.59 -7.78
CA PHE A 81 -18.58 13.00 -6.66
C PHE A 81 -18.31 11.50 -6.86
N TYR A 82 -19.17 10.82 -7.60
CA TYR A 82 -18.99 9.39 -7.86
C TYR A 82 -17.70 9.13 -8.68
N CYS A 83 -17.49 9.86 -9.76
CA CYS A 83 -16.26 9.76 -10.54
C CYS A 83 -15.02 10.11 -9.72
N ASN A 84 -15.10 11.16 -8.91
CA ASN A 84 -14.02 11.55 -8.00
C ASN A 84 -13.71 10.46 -6.96
N MET A 85 -14.76 9.91 -6.35
CA MET A 85 -14.63 8.81 -5.39
C MET A 85 -14.01 7.57 -6.03
N MET A 86 -14.44 7.17 -7.22
CA MET A 86 -13.90 6.01 -7.93
C MET A 86 -12.43 6.16 -8.26
N TYR A 87 -11.99 7.37 -8.63
CA TYR A 87 -10.60 7.63 -8.98
C TYR A 87 -9.67 7.71 -7.75
N TYR A 88 -10.09 8.43 -6.70
CA TYR A 88 -9.21 8.76 -5.58
C TYR A 88 -9.40 7.87 -4.34
N LEU A 89 -10.61 7.35 -4.10
CA LEU A 89 -11.00 6.85 -2.78
C LEU A 89 -11.34 5.35 -2.74
N MET A 90 -11.50 4.69 -3.90
CA MET A 90 -12.00 3.30 -3.96
C MET A 90 -10.92 2.22 -3.79
N SER A 91 -9.77 2.57 -3.21
CA SER A 91 -8.82 1.56 -2.75
C SER A 91 -9.36 0.83 -1.50
N PRO A 92 -9.25 -0.50 -1.40
CA PRO A 92 -9.61 -1.22 -0.18
C PRO A 92 -8.78 -0.78 1.04
N PHE A 93 -7.57 -0.29 0.84
CA PHE A 93 -6.73 0.26 1.91
C PHE A 93 -7.30 1.55 2.48
N ASN A 94 -8.03 2.33 1.70
CA ASN A 94 -8.65 3.58 2.13
C ASN A 94 -9.72 3.40 3.22
N LEU A 95 -10.24 2.18 3.41
CA LEU A 95 -11.10 1.85 4.55
C LEU A 95 -10.37 2.08 5.88
N ILE A 96 -9.05 1.91 5.92
CA ILE A 96 -8.22 2.20 7.10
C ILE A 96 -8.33 3.70 7.42
N THR A 97 -8.15 4.58 6.43
CA THR A 97 -8.28 6.03 6.60
C THR A 97 -9.64 6.41 7.18
N LEU A 98 -10.73 5.85 6.66
CA LEU A 98 -12.09 6.15 7.12
C LEU A 98 -12.35 5.72 8.57
N CYS A 99 -11.66 4.70 9.09
CA CYS A 99 -11.79 4.26 10.48
C CYS A 99 -11.31 5.30 11.49
N PHE A 100 -10.43 6.24 11.10
CA PHE A 100 -9.90 7.27 12.01
C PHE A 100 -10.86 8.44 12.27
N GLY A 101 -11.93 8.54 11.50
CA GLY A 101 -12.91 9.62 11.63
C GLY A 101 -12.40 10.97 11.11
N ARG A 102 -13.31 11.96 11.08
CA ARG A 102 -13.06 13.25 10.40
C ARG A 102 -11.87 14.05 10.93
N TYR A 103 -11.68 14.07 12.24
CA TYR A 103 -10.65 14.91 12.88
C TYR A 103 -9.24 14.31 12.83
N SER A 104 -9.14 13.00 12.74
CA SER A 104 -7.87 12.26 12.68
C SER A 104 -7.61 11.69 11.27
N MET A 105 -8.24 12.25 10.24
CA MET A 105 -8.17 11.75 8.87
C MET A 105 -6.74 11.78 8.32
N GLU A 106 -5.95 12.81 8.66
CA GLU A 106 -4.53 12.89 8.29
C GLU A 106 -3.75 11.70 8.85
N LEU A 107 -3.94 11.36 10.12
CA LEU A 107 -3.32 10.18 10.72
C LEU A 107 -3.78 8.90 10.03
N GLY A 108 -5.06 8.80 9.67
CA GLY A 108 -5.60 7.69 8.90
C GLY A 108 -4.90 7.52 7.55
N MET A 109 -4.68 8.62 6.82
CA MET A 109 -3.94 8.59 5.55
C MET A 109 -2.49 8.14 5.74
N ILE A 110 -1.81 8.61 6.78
CA ILE A 110 -0.43 8.21 7.12
C ILE A 110 -0.36 6.71 7.43
N VAL A 111 -1.30 6.19 8.21
CA VAL A 111 -1.37 4.76 8.53
C VAL A 111 -1.65 3.94 7.27
N THR A 112 -2.56 4.39 6.41
CA THR A 112 -2.84 3.74 5.13
C THR A 112 -1.59 3.70 4.25
N MET A 113 -0.88 4.81 4.13
CA MET A 113 0.39 4.90 3.40
C MET A 113 1.43 3.92 3.95
N ALA A 114 1.60 3.86 5.26
CA ALA A 114 2.54 2.92 5.90
C ALA A 114 2.17 1.46 5.61
N VAL A 115 0.88 1.12 5.67
CA VAL A 115 0.39 -0.23 5.34
C VAL A 115 0.63 -0.55 3.87
N GLU A 116 0.35 0.36 2.94
CA GLU A 116 0.57 0.13 1.51
C GLU A 116 2.05 -0.04 1.17
N ILE A 117 2.95 0.76 1.76
CA ILE A 117 4.41 0.59 1.58
C ILE A 117 4.87 -0.77 2.12
N GLY A 118 4.40 -1.18 3.29
CA GLY A 118 4.66 -2.52 3.82
C GLY A 118 4.14 -3.63 2.91
N MET A 119 2.94 -3.46 2.36
CA MET A 119 2.33 -4.40 1.42
C MET A 119 3.05 -4.46 0.07
N CYS A 120 3.68 -3.39 -0.39
CA CYS A 120 4.56 -3.42 -1.56
C CYS A 120 5.71 -4.42 -1.37
N ALA A 121 6.36 -4.41 -0.19
CA ALA A 121 7.42 -5.38 0.10
C ALA A 121 6.88 -6.81 0.19
N VAL A 122 5.72 -7.00 0.81
CA VAL A 122 5.07 -8.32 0.94
C VAL A 122 4.71 -8.89 -0.43
N SER A 123 4.09 -8.10 -1.29
CA SER A 123 3.69 -8.54 -2.64
C SER A 123 4.92 -8.85 -3.53
N ALA A 124 5.96 -8.02 -3.46
CA ALA A 124 7.21 -8.26 -4.17
C ALA A 124 7.92 -9.53 -3.66
N LEU A 125 7.98 -9.74 -2.33
CA LEU A 125 8.52 -10.97 -1.76
C LEU A 125 7.72 -12.19 -2.22
N TYR A 126 6.40 -12.08 -2.26
CA TYR A 126 5.54 -13.15 -2.77
C TYR A 126 5.86 -13.46 -4.24
N TYR A 127 5.97 -12.43 -5.09
CA TYR A 127 6.36 -12.60 -6.49
C TYR A 127 7.72 -13.29 -6.62
N PHE A 128 8.78 -12.77 -5.99
CA PHE A 128 10.13 -13.34 -6.10
C PHE A 128 10.23 -14.79 -5.62
N ARG A 129 9.37 -15.19 -4.68
CA ARG A 129 9.33 -16.58 -4.19
C ARG A 129 8.53 -17.52 -5.07
N HIS A 130 7.61 -17.03 -5.90
CA HIS A 130 6.70 -17.82 -6.70
C HIS A 130 6.92 -17.66 -8.21
N THR A 131 7.85 -16.80 -8.63
CA THR A 131 8.24 -16.67 -10.04
C THR A 131 8.83 -17.98 -10.56
N TYR A 132 8.70 -18.18 -11.85
CA TYR A 132 9.21 -19.37 -12.54
C TYR A 132 10.72 -19.59 -12.34
N ILE A 133 11.51 -18.51 -12.33
CA ILE A 133 12.96 -18.59 -12.11
C ILE A 133 13.28 -19.31 -10.79
N ASN A 134 12.44 -19.12 -9.78
CA ASN A 134 12.61 -19.76 -8.48
C ASN A 134 12.10 -21.21 -8.45
N SER A 135 11.33 -21.64 -9.46
CA SER A 135 10.84 -23.03 -9.60
C SER A 135 11.72 -23.91 -10.49
N MET A 136 12.73 -23.34 -11.16
CA MET A 136 13.68 -24.12 -11.97
C MET A 136 14.59 -25.01 -11.09
N GLU A 137 14.87 -26.23 -11.55
CA GLU A 137 15.65 -27.25 -10.84
C GLU A 137 17.08 -26.82 -10.45
N HIS A 138 17.62 -25.76 -11.05
CA HIS A 138 19.02 -25.35 -10.91
C HIS A 138 19.30 -24.26 -9.86
N GLY A 139 18.33 -23.89 -9.02
CA GLY A 139 18.66 -23.00 -7.92
C GLY A 139 17.51 -22.15 -7.40
N ARG A 140 16.85 -22.64 -6.38
CA ARG A 140 15.97 -21.78 -5.58
C ARG A 140 16.75 -20.55 -5.14
N ILE A 141 16.27 -19.37 -5.52
CA ILE A 141 16.85 -18.11 -5.07
C ILE A 141 16.83 -18.08 -3.55
N ASN A 142 17.95 -17.68 -2.95
CA ASN A 142 18.08 -17.62 -1.49
C ASN A 142 16.99 -16.68 -0.90
N ASP A 143 16.33 -17.12 0.16
CA ASP A 143 15.31 -16.35 0.88
C ASP A 143 15.82 -14.97 1.32
N GLY A 144 17.13 -14.82 1.63
CA GLY A 144 17.75 -13.54 1.94
C GLY A 144 17.80 -12.58 0.73
N VAL A 145 18.11 -13.11 -0.44
CA VAL A 145 18.15 -12.33 -1.68
C VAL A 145 16.76 -11.85 -2.05
N THR A 146 15.75 -12.73 -2.04
CA THR A 146 14.36 -12.36 -2.33
C THR A 146 13.83 -11.32 -1.34
N PHE A 147 14.23 -11.44 -0.07
CA PHE A 147 13.90 -10.45 0.96
C PHE A 147 14.51 -9.09 0.67
N VAL A 148 15.82 -9.02 0.40
CA VAL A 148 16.51 -7.75 0.10
C VAL A 148 15.86 -7.07 -1.11
N PHE A 149 15.62 -7.79 -2.21
CA PHE A 149 14.97 -7.21 -3.38
C PHE A 149 13.54 -6.75 -3.13
N SER A 150 12.80 -7.40 -2.22
CA SER A 150 11.46 -6.95 -1.83
C SER A 150 11.51 -5.62 -1.07
N ILE A 151 12.51 -5.42 -0.21
CA ILE A 151 12.72 -4.15 0.48
C ILE A 151 13.15 -3.05 -0.50
N VAL A 152 14.08 -3.37 -1.44
CA VAL A 152 14.49 -2.43 -2.50
C VAL A 152 13.28 -1.97 -3.34
N TYR A 153 12.36 -2.90 -3.66
CA TYR A 153 11.13 -2.54 -4.36
C TYR A 153 10.26 -1.55 -3.56
N ALA A 154 9.99 -1.85 -2.29
CA ALA A 154 9.14 -1.02 -1.44
C ALA A 154 9.77 0.33 -1.06
N MET A 155 11.10 0.42 -1.09
CA MET A 155 11.85 1.64 -0.77
C MET A 155 12.51 2.26 -2.01
N CYS A 156 12.03 1.95 -3.21
CA CYS A 156 12.55 2.55 -4.44
C CYS A 156 12.20 4.05 -4.47
N ASN A 157 13.00 4.81 -5.21
CA ASN A 157 12.84 6.28 -5.30
C ASN A 157 11.44 6.71 -5.73
N TYR A 158 10.78 5.95 -6.62
CA TYR A 158 9.43 6.26 -7.04
C TYR A 158 8.44 6.22 -5.86
N ILE A 159 8.47 5.15 -5.06
CA ILE A 159 7.58 5.01 -3.89
C ILE A 159 7.88 6.11 -2.87
N LEU A 160 9.16 6.37 -2.57
CA LEU A 160 9.54 7.40 -1.60
C LEU A 160 9.16 8.81 -2.07
N ALA A 161 9.27 9.11 -3.36
CA ALA A 161 8.95 10.42 -3.91
C ALA A 161 7.43 10.67 -4.00
N TYR A 162 6.63 9.62 -4.25
CA TYR A 162 5.20 9.74 -4.53
C TYR A 162 4.31 9.04 -3.49
N GLN A 163 4.84 8.68 -2.32
CA GLN A 163 4.12 7.96 -1.26
C GLN A 163 2.85 8.66 -0.78
N TYR A 164 2.74 9.96 -0.93
CA TYR A 164 1.55 10.72 -0.57
C TYR A 164 0.37 10.51 -1.55
N ASN A 165 0.60 9.91 -2.72
CA ASN A 165 -0.45 9.54 -3.67
C ASN A 165 -0.96 8.12 -3.39
N LEU A 166 -1.86 7.97 -2.42
CA LEU A 166 -2.36 6.67 -1.96
C LEU A 166 -2.90 5.79 -3.09
N MET A 167 -3.64 6.38 -4.04
CA MET A 167 -4.18 5.63 -5.19
C MET A 167 -3.09 5.00 -6.08
N TRP A 168 -1.90 5.59 -6.13
CA TRP A 168 -0.78 5.02 -6.89
C TRP A 168 -0.07 3.91 -6.12
N LEU A 169 0.04 4.03 -4.79
CA LEU A 169 0.61 2.99 -3.94
C LEU A 169 -0.18 1.68 -4.04
N THR A 170 -1.52 1.75 -4.03
CA THR A 170 -2.37 0.57 -4.25
C THR A 170 -2.01 -0.16 -5.54
N SER A 171 -1.79 0.58 -6.62
CA SER A 171 -1.39 -0.01 -7.91
C SER A 171 -0.04 -0.72 -7.80
N LEU A 172 0.92 -0.14 -7.07
CA LEU A 172 2.24 -0.74 -6.87
C LEU A 172 2.19 -2.00 -5.98
N VAL A 173 1.26 -2.07 -5.02
CA VAL A 173 1.00 -3.33 -4.29
C VAL A 173 0.52 -4.44 -5.23
N LEU A 174 -0.26 -4.09 -6.26
CA LEU A 174 -0.84 -5.07 -7.19
C LEU A 174 0.12 -5.50 -8.31
N VAL A 175 1.06 -4.64 -8.72
CA VAL A 175 2.01 -4.94 -9.83
C VAL A 175 2.69 -6.30 -9.70
N PRO A 176 3.26 -6.73 -8.57
CA PRO A 176 3.89 -8.04 -8.45
C PRO A 176 2.93 -9.21 -8.70
N PHE A 177 1.67 -9.09 -8.29
CA PHE A 177 0.65 -10.13 -8.55
C PHE A 177 0.25 -10.17 -10.02
N VAL A 178 0.13 -9.02 -10.68
CA VAL A 178 -0.14 -8.93 -12.12
C VAL A 178 1.00 -9.57 -12.90
N MET A 179 2.26 -9.27 -12.56
CA MET A 179 3.43 -9.86 -13.19
C MET A 179 3.46 -11.38 -13.04
N LEU A 180 3.13 -11.89 -11.84
CA LEU A 180 3.03 -13.32 -11.61
C LEU A 180 1.91 -13.98 -12.45
N GLY A 181 0.78 -13.28 -12.58
CA GLY A 181 -0.34 -13.73 -13.43
C GLY A 181 0.05 -13.81 -14.91
N ILE A 182 0.70 -12.76 -15.44
CA ILE A 182 1.20 -12.73 -16.81
C ILE A 182 2.21 -13.88 -17.06
N GLU A 183 3.14 -14.07 -16.12
CA GLU A 183 4.14 -15.14 -16.21
C GLU A 183 3.48 -16.52 -16.30
N LYS A 184 2.45 -16.78 -15.49
CA LYS A 184 1.70 -18.04 -15.54
C LYS A 184 0.96 -18.23 -16.87
N ILE A 185 0.31 -17.17 -17.38
CA ILE A 185 -0.38 -17.20 -18.70
C ILE A 185 0.60 -17.56 -19.81
N VAL A 186 1.71 -16.83 -19.91
CA VAL A 186 2.71 -17.02 -20.97
C VAL A 186 3.30 -18.43 -20.95
N ARG A 187 3.46 -19.00 -19.76
CA ARG A 187 4.03 -20.35 -19.58
C ARG A 187 2.99 -21.47 -19.60
N LYS A 188 1.73 -21.18 -19.89
CA LYS A 188 0.62 -22.16 -19.91
C LYS A 188 0.53 -22.99 -18.61
N GLN A 189 0.87 -22.38 -17.49
CA GLN A 189 0.72 -23.03 -16.19
C GLN A 189 -0.75 -22.98 -15.73
N ASP A 190 -1.20 -24.04 -15.06
CA ASP A 190 -2.58 -24.17 -14.59
C ASP A 190 -2.96 -23.05 -13.60
N TYR A 191 -4.16 -22.48 -13.78
CA TYR A 191 -4.68 -21.35 -13.02
C TYR A 191 -5.42 -21.75 -11.75
N ARG A 192 -5.06 -22.86 -11.14
CA ARG A 192 -5.70 -23.33 -9.90
C ARG A 192 -5.04 -22.81 -8.65
#